data_723d574589390864ec40b6493ab9c6c3
#
_entry.id   723d574589390864ec40b6493ab9c6c3
#
_cell.length_a   1.000
_cell.length_b   1.000
_cell.length_c   1.000
_cell.angle_alpha   90.00
_cell.angle_beta   90.00
_cell.angle_gamma   90.00
#
_symmetry.space_group_name_H-M   'P 1'
#
loop_
_entity.id
_entity.type
_entity.pdbx_description
1 polymer ?
#
loop_
_entity_poly.entity_id
_entity_poly.type
_entity_poly.pdbx_seq_one_letter_code
_entity_poly.pdbx_strand_id
1 'polypeptide(L)'
;EWVVRNKIYPNFYGRYLTGENCLTKEEIKFLHSKGCKIAAIYADDGAKQTEEQGAIFAKKIDIRALELGIPEGTVIFLEIGENENASRDFMKGFAKTLMVEGFTPGFKANTDAKFSFDREFSRGMQTDKDVFKKCLIWAVAPTVKEYNGITTSHLIHPDNWIPYAPSGLTRAEIAIWQYGVECHPIEDDMGKATAFNLDLVRNEQVIVEKMF
;
A
#
# COMPACT_ATOMS: atom_id res chain seq x y z
N GLU A 1 7.93 10.37 -14.85
CA GLU A 1 8.36 11.49 -15.72
C GLU A 1 7.24 12.50 -15.97
N TRP A 2 6.01 12.10 -16.34
CA TRP A 2 4.88 13.00 -16.62
C TRP A 2 4.56 13.92 -15.43
N VAL A 3 4.46 13.39 -14.22
CA VAL A 3 4.21 14.15 -12.98
C VAL A 3 5.30 15.20 -12.73
N VAL A 4 6.57 14.81 -12.91
CA VAL A 4 7.72 15.71 -12.72
C VAL A 4 7.71 16.84 -13.76
N ARG A 5 7.49 16.51 -15.03
CA ARG A 5 7.43 17.47 -16.16
C ARG A 5 6.32 18.50 -15.95
N ASN A 6 5.16 18.06 -15.47
CA ASN A 6 4.00 18.91 -15.24
C ASN A 6 3.97 19.55 -13.85
N LYS A 7 4.96 19.27 -12.99
CA LYS A 7 5.07 19.78 -11.61
C LYS A 7 3.84 19.49 -10.73
N ILE A 8 3.21 18.32 -10.97
CA ILE A 8 2.07 17.84 -10.19
C ILE A 8 2.60 16.83 -9.19
N TYR A 9 2.72 17.23 -7.94
CA TYR A 9 3.23 16.35 -6.88
C TYR A 9 2.08 15.98 -5.94
N PRO A 10 1.76 14.68 -5.82
CA PRO A 10 0.77 14.22 -4.84
C PRO A 10 1.33 14.34 -3.42
N ASN A 11 0.46 14.24 -2.42
CA ASN A 11 0.87 14.26 -1.02
C ASN A 11 1.74 13.05 -0.66
N PHE A 12 1.53 11.92 -1.35
CA PHE A 12 2.36 10.72 -1.16
C PHE A 12 2.48 9.91 -2.45
N TYR A 13 3.52 9.07 -2.48
CA TYR A 13 3.71 8.00 -3.46
C TYR A 13 3.74 6.64 -2.78
N GLY A 14 2.99 5.65 -3.31
CA GLY A 14 3.20 4.25 -3.00
C GLY A 14 4.43 3.74 -3.76
N ARG A 15 5.46 3.27 -3.05
CA ARG A 15 6.69 2.78 -3.69
C ARG A 15 7.09 1.42 -3.16
N TYR A 16 7.42 0.52 -4.09
CA TYR A 16 7.89 -0.81 -3.76
C TYR A 16 9.32 -0.77 -3.23
N LEU A 17 9.56 -1.54 -2.17
CA LEU A 17 10.89 -1.72 -1.57
C LEU A 17 11.75 -2.74 -2.31
N THR A 18 11.12 -3.62 -3.08
CA THR A 18 11.75 -4.74 -3.81
C THR A 18 11.26 -4.79 -5.26
N GLY A 19 11.91 -5.61 -6.07
CA GLY A 19 11.59 -5.78 -7.49
C GLY A 19 12.32 -4.81 -8.41
N GLU A 20 12.00 -4.91 -9.68
CA GLU A 20 12.51 -4.01 -10.72
C GLU A 20 11.99 -2.59 -10.46
N ASN A 21 12.84 -1.59 -10.61
CA ASN A 21 12.52 -0.18 -10.32
C ASN A 21 12.04 0.08 -8.87
N CYS A 22 12.56 -0.68 -7.90
CA CYS A 22 12.27 -0.45 -6.49
C CYS A 22 12.84 0.90 -6.00
N LEU A 23 12.32 1.35 -4.86
CA LEU A 23 12.71 2.61 -4.22
C LEU A 23 14.21 2.68 -3.95
N THR A 24 14.82 3.83 -4.27
CA THR A 24 16.24 4.13 -4.02
C THR A 24 16.40 5.33 -3.07
N LYS A 25 17.58 5.48 -2.48
CA LYS A 25 17.89 6.64 -1.61
C LYS A 25 17.84 7.96 -2.37
N GLU A 26 18.19 7.95 -3.64
CA GLU A 26 18.15 9.12 -4.52
C GLU A 26 16.70 9.53 -4.78
N GLU A 27 15.83 8.56 -5.05
CA GLU A 27 14.40 8.79 -5.24
C GLU A 27 13.74 9.31 -3.96
N ILE A 28 14.07 8.75 -2.78
CA ILE A 28 13.60 9.24 -1.48
C ILE A 28 13.93 10.72 -1.32
N LYS A 29 15.22 11.10 -1.50
CA LYS A 29 15.64 12.50 -1.40
C LYS A 29 14.90 13.40 -2.39
N PHE A 30 14.70 12.92 -3.62
CA PHE A 30 13.98 13.66 -4.65
C PHE A 30 12.52 13.91 -4.22
N LEU A 31 11.77 12.85 -3.84
CA LEU A 31 10.37 12.97 -3.45
C LEU A 31 10.19 13.87 -2.23
N HIS A 32 11.03 13.71 -1.21
CA HIS A 32 11.02 14.58 -0.04
C HIS A 32 11.32 16.05 -0.40
N SER A 33 12.22 16.31 -1.36
CA SER A 33 12.48 17.67 -1.84
C SER A 33 11.27 18.34 -2.51
N LYS A 34 10.27 17.53 -2.91
CA LYS A 34 8.99 17.98 -3.49
C LYS A 34 7.85 18.02 -2.48
N GLY A 35 8.13 17.72 -1.21
CA GLY A 35 7.13 17.65 -0.16
C GLY A 35 6.26 16.39 -0.18
N CYS A 36 6.62 15.40 -1.02
CA CYS A 36 5.91 14.14 -1.09
C CYS A 36 6.37 13.19 0.01
N LYS A 37 5.42 12.54 0.66
CA LYS A 37 5.64 11.40 1.55
C LYS A 37 5.70 10.09 0.76
N ILE A 38 6.20 9.03 1.39
CA ILE A 38 6.31 7.71 0.77
C ILE A 38 5.58 6.68 1.61
N ALA A 39 4.62 5.98 1.00
CA ALA A 39 3.99 4.79 1.54
C ALA A 39 4.78 3.57 1.04
N ALA A 40 5.48 2.89 1.96
CA ALA A 40 6.32 1.76 1.65
C ALA A 40 5.50 0.49 1.35
N ILE A 41 5.75 -0.16 0.23
CA ILE A 41 5.10 -1.40 -0.19
C ILE A 41 6.17 -2.48 -0.34
N TYR A 42 5.91 -3.65 0.22
CA TYR A 42 6.73 -4.83 0.03
C TYR A 42 5.94 -5.93 -0.69
N ALA A 43 6.51 -6.48 -1.74
CA ALA A 43 5.98 -7.62 -2.47
C ALA A 43 7.05 -8.71 -2.57
N ASP A 44 6.64 -9.96 -2.43
CA ASP A 44 7.51 -11.14 -2.51
C ASP A 44 6.64 -12.35 -2.88
N ASP A 45 7.08 -13.15 -3.84
CA ASP A 45 6.36 -14.32 -4.36
C ASP A 45 6.48 -15.56 -3.46
N GLY A 46 7.14 -15.46 -2.32
CA GLY A 46 7.31 -16.55 -1.36
C GLY A 46 6.00 -17.05 -0.77
N ALA A 47 6.04 -18.27 -0.25
CA ALA A 47 4.87 -18.89 0.38
C ALA A 47 4.36 -18.10 1.59
N LYS A 48 3.04 -17.96 1.70
CA LYS A 48 2.35 -17.13 2.69
C LYS A 48 1.38 -17.96 3.56
N GLN A 49 1.89 -19.04 4.17
CA GLN A 49 1.04 -20.02 4.85
C GLN A 49 1.26 -20.13 6.37
N THR A 50 2.47 -19.92 6.87
CA THR A 50 2.80 -20.14 8.28
C THR A 50 3.20 -18.87 9.00
N GLU A 51 3.06 -18.85 10.33
CA GLU A 51 3.51 -17.74 11.20
C GLU A 51 5.02 -17.49 11.03
N GLU A 52 5.82 -18.55 10.87
CA GLU A 52 7.26 -18.46 10.62
C GLU A 52 7.58 -17.78 9.28
N GLN A 53 6.88 -18.13 8.21
CA GLN A 53 7.06 -17.47 6.91
C GLN A 53 6.73 -15.98 7.00
N GLY A 54 5.66 -15.61 7.72
CA GLY A 54 5.33 -14.22 7.99
C GLY A 54 6.44 -13.46 8.72
N ALA A 55 7.02 -14.10 9.74
CA ALA A 55 8.15 -13.53 10.47
C ALA A 55 9.40 -13.34 9.59
N ILE A 56 9.68 -14.29 8.68
CA ILE A 56 10.79 -14.17 7.71
C ILE A 56 10.57 -12.98 6.77
N PHE A 57 9.34 -12.76 6.29
CA PHE A 57 9.01 -11.60 5.45
C PHE A 57 9.25 -10.28 6.20
N ALA A 58 8.79 -10.18 7.45
CA ALA A 58 8.99 -8.99 8.27
C ALA A 58 10.48 -8.68 8.49
N LYS A 59 11.32 -9.70 8.70
CA LYS A 59 12.77 -9.52 8.84
C LYS A 59 13.46 -9.09 7.55
N LYS A 60 13.04 -9.60 6.40
CA LYS A 60 13.53 -9.10 5.09
C LYS A 60 13.20 -7.62 4.90
N ILE A 61 12.00 -7.22 5.32
CA ILE A 61 11.55 -5.84 5.28
C ILE A 61 12.41 -4.95 6.18
N ASP A 62 12.67 -5.39 7.41
CA ASP A 62 13.51 -4.64 8.36
C ASP A 62 14.89 -4.36 7.76
N ILE A 63 15.57 -5.38 7.24
CA ILE A 63 16.87 -5.21 6.56
C ILE A 63 16.77 -4.16 5.45
N ARG A 64 15.74 -4.27 4.61
CA ARG A 64 15.57 -3.34 3.48
C ARG A 64 15.23 -1.92 3.93
N ALA A 65 14.44 -1.78 4.97
CA ALA A 65 14.09 -0.51 5.57
C ALA A 65 15.33 0.20 6.16
N LEU A 66 16.17 -0.53 6.87
CA LEU A 66 17.45 -0.02 7.38
C LEU A 66 18.38 0.43 6.25
N GLU A 67 18.50 -0.35 5.18
CA GLU A 67 19.29 0.03 4.00
C GLU A 67 18.83 1.35 3.40
N LEU A 68 17.53 1.58 3.32
CA LEU A 68 16.93 2.80 2.75
C LEU A 68 16.89 3.97 3.72
N GLY A 69 17.07 3.73 5.02
CA GLY A 69 16.93 4.71 6.08
C GLY A 69 15.48 5.08 6.37
N ILE A 70 14.56 4.11 6.26
CA ILE A 70 13.15 4.30 6.59
C ILE A 70 13.02 4.39 8.12
N PRO A 71 12.39 5.44 8.67
CA PRO A 71 12.27 5.63 10.11
C PRO A 71 11.37 4.58 10.78
N GLU A 72 11.66 4.26 12.04
CA GLU A 72 10.72 3.53 12.90
C GLU A 72 9.37 4.25 12.99
N GLY A 73 8.31 3.48 13.25
CA GLY A 73 6.92 3.98 13.25
C GLY A 73 6.27 4.05 11.87
N THR A 74 7.08 4.03 10.78
CA THR A 74 6.56 4.02 9.41
C THR A 74 5.68 2.79 9.17
N VAL A 75 4.58 2.98 8.43
CA VAL A 75 3.79 1.84 7.96
C VAL A 75 4.45 1.20 6.74
N ILE A 76 4.59 -0.12 6.78
CA ILE A 76 5.04 -0.89 5.62
C ILE A 76 3.91 -1.86 5.23
N PHE A 77 3.41 -1.68 4.02
CA PHE A 77 2.33 -2.48 3.47
C PHE A 77 2.88 -3.72 2.77
N LEU A 78 2.49 -4.90 3.24
CA LEU A 78 2.67 -6.13 2.49
C LEU A 78 1.59 -6.23 1.44
N GLU A 79 1.98 -6.33 0.17
CA GLU A 79 1.05 -6.59 -0.91
C GLU A 79 0.67 -8.06 -0.96
N ILE A 80 -0.63 -8.32 -1.04
CA ILE A 80 -1.21 -9.64 -1.24
C ILE A 80 -2.02 -9.57 -2.53
N GLY A 81 -1.54 -10.25 -3.55
CA GLY A 81 -2.19 -10.31 -4.86
C GLY A 81 -3.56 -11.00 -4.82
N GLU A 82 -4.43 -10.68 -5.78
CA GLU A 82 -5.79 -11.24 -5.84
C GLU A 82 -5.82 -12.77 -5.88
N ASN A 83 -4.83 -13.38 -6.53
CA ASN A 83 -4.70 -14.83 -6.68
C ASN A 83 -3.83 -15.47 -5.60
N GLU A 84 -3.34 -14.69 -4.65
CA GLU A 84 -2.52 -15.18 -3.56
C GLU A 84 -3.38 -15.61 -2.36
N ASN A 85 -2.98 -16.70 -1.73
CA ASN A 85 -3.58 -17.17 -0.48
C ASN A 85 -2.62 -16.92 0.68
N ALA A 86 -2.71 -15.74 1.28
CA ALA A 86 -2.03 -15.45 2.53
C ALA A 86 -2.91 -15.93 3.70
N SER A 87 -2.42 -16.90 4.47
CA SER A 87 -3.17 -17.42 5.61
C SER A 87 -3.21 -16.40 6.77
N ARG A 88 -4.18 -16.55 7.65
CA ARG A 88 -4.25 -15.82 8.91
C ARG A 88 -2.94 -15.95 9.72
N ASP A 89 -2.38 -17.14 9.80
CA ASP A 89 -1.17 -17.41 10.60
C ASP A 89 0.05 -16.69 10.02
N PHE A 90 0.18 -16.68 8.68
CA PHE A 90 1.20 -15.89 8.00
C PHE A 90 1.04 -14.39 8.30
N MET A 91 -0.15 -13.84 8.13
CA MET A 91 -0.42 -12.41 8.40
C MET A 91 -0.14 -12.05 9.87
N LYS A 92 -0.46 -12.94 10.80
CA LYS A 92 -0.15 -12.76 12.22
C LYS A 92 1.36 -12.72 12.48
N GLY A 93 2.12 -13.69 11.94
CA GLY A 93 3.56 -13.73 12.08
C GLY A 93 4.25 -12.51 11.50
N PHE A 94 3.82 -12.09 10.31
CA PHE A 94 4.25 -10.86 9.68
C PHE A 94 4.01 -9.64 10.58
N ALA A 95 2.76 -9.43 11.00
CA ALA A 95 2.38 -8.24 11.77
C ALA A 95 3.10 -8.18 13.13
N LYS A 96 3.15 -9.30 13.87
CA LYS A 96 3.84 -9.35 15.18
C LYS A 96 5.32 -9.04 15.05
N THR A 97 5.99 -9.66 14.09
CA THR A 97 7.44 -9.47 13.91
C THR A 97 7.72 -8.04 13.44
N LEU A 98 6.97 -7.52 12.47
CA LEU A 98 7.18 -6.16 11.98
C LEU A 98 7.00 -5.10 13.08
N MET A 99 6.03 -5.30 13.99
CA MET A 99 5.88 -4.45 15.18
C MET A 99 7.07 -4.55 16.15
N VAL A 100 7.68 -5.71 16.30
CA VAL A 100 8.88 -5.89 17.13
C VAL A 100 10.08 -5.16 16.52
N GLU A 101 10.18 -5.16 15.18
CA GLU A 101 11.22 -4.41 14.46
C GLU A 101 10.95 -2.87 14.42
N GLY A 102 9.90 -2.40 15.08
CA GLY A 102 9.62 -0.96 15.24
C GLY A 102 8.73 -0.34 14.15
N PHE A 103 8.19 -1.12 13.23
CA PHE A 103 7.32 -0.62 12.15
C PHE A 103 5.84 -0.85 12.41
N THR A 104 5.00 -0.09 11.74
CA THR A 104 3.56 -0.33 11.73
C THR A 104 3.22 -1.32 10.61
N PRO A 105 2.57 -2.47 10.90
CA PRO A 105 2.18 -3.40 9.86
C PRO A 105 1.00 -2.88 9.05
N GLY A 106 1.03 -3.10 7.73
CA GLY A 106 -0.07 -2.83 6.84
C GLY A 106 -0.26 -3.96 5.81
N PHE A 107 -1.46 -4.05 5.24
CA PHE A 107 -1.75 -4.95 4.13
C PHE A 107 -2.38 -4.16 2.97
N LYS A 108 -1.80 -4.33 1.78
CA LYS A 108 -2.35 -3.85 0.52
C LYS A 108 -2.95 -5.04 -0.22
N ALA A 109 -4.27 -5.10 -0.35
CA ALA A 109 -4.96 -6.24 -0.94
C ALA A 109 -6.31 -5.87 -1.53
N ASN A 110 -6.85 -6.73 -2.40
CA ASN A 110 -8.26 -6.65 -2.75
C ASN A 110 -9.10 -7.11 -1.56
N THR A 111 -9.91 -6.18 -1.05
CA THR A 111 -10.69 -6.34 0.18
C THR A 111 -12.15 -6.74 -0.05
N ASP A 112 -12.53 -7.07 -1.30
CA ASP A 112 -13.86 -7.62 -1.62
C ASP A 112 -14.00 -9.02 -0.98
N ALA A 113 -15.16 -9.31 -0.38
CA ALA A 113 -15.45 -10.53 0.35
C ALA A 113 -15.30 -11.83 -0.47
N LYS A 114 -15.24 -11.74 -1.79
CA LYS A 114 -15.00 -12.90 -2.68
C LYS A 114 -13.54 -13.36 -2.69
N PHE A 115 -12.59 -12.53 -2.22
CA PHE A 115 -11.16 -12.87 -2.19
C PHE A 115 -10.73 -13.49 -0.85
N SER A 116 -9.66 -14.27 -0.92
CA SER A 116 -9.13 -14.98 0.25
C SER A 116 -8.67 -14.04 1.37
N PHE A 117 -8.19 -12.84 1.03
CA PHE A 117 -7.75 -11.87 2.01
C PHE A 117 -8.84 -11.51 3.03
N ASP A 118 -10.06 -11.20 2.58
CA ASP A 118 -11.18 -10.88 3.48
C ASP A 118 -11.41 -11.99 4.49
N ARG A 119 -11.50 -13.23 4.03
CA ARG A 119 -11.75 -14.39 4.89
C ARG A 119 -10.67 -14.59 5.95
N GLU A 120 -9.41 -14.56 5.52
CA GLU A 120 -8.29 -14.85 6.44
C GLU A 120 -8.02 -13.68 7.40
N PHE A 121 -8.16 -12.43 6.94
CA PHE A 121 -8.06 -11.25 7.80
C PHE A 121 -9.20 -11.24 8.84
N SER A 122 -10.42 -11.54 8.42
CA SER A 122 -11.59 -11.61 9.31
C SER A 122 -11.43 -12.68 10.40
N ARG A 123 -10.84 -13.83 10.05
CA ARG A 123 -10.47 -14.85 11.05
C ARG A 123 -9.45 -14.30 12.06
N GLY A 124 -8.45 -13.57 11.59
CA GLY A 124 -7.48 -12.90 12.44
C GLY A 124 -8.12 -11.90 13.39
N MET A 125 -9.08 -11.10 12.90
CA MET A 125 -9.85 -10.17 13.72
C MET A 125 -10.68 -10.87 14.82
N GLN A 126 -11.07 -12.12 14.61
CA GLN A 126 -11.82 -12.92 15.61
C GLN A 126 -10.91 -13.59 16.64
N THR A 127 -9.75 -14.11 16.20
CA THR A 127 -8.88 -14.97 17.04
C THR A 127 -7.68 -14.24 17.63
N ASP A 128 -7.16 -13.23 16.95
CA ASP A 128 -5.93 -12.50 17.30
C ASP A 128 -6.14 -10.98 17.17
N LYS A 129 -7.26 -10.49 17.65
CA LYS A 129 -7.74 -9.11 17.51
C LYS A 129 -6.71 -8.06 17.88
N ASP A 130 -5.94 -8.28 18.94
CA ASP A 130 -4.92 -7.34 19.43
C ASP A 130 -3.77 -7.13 18.44
N VAL A 131 -3.55 -8.09 17.55
CA VAL A 131 -2.58 -7.98 16.46
C VAL A 131 -3.22 -7.31 15.24
N PHE A 132 -4.35 -7.87 14.76
CA PHE A 132 -4.97 -7.44 13.51
C PHE A 132 -5.55 -6.03 13.55
N LYS A 133 -6.03 -5.56 14.71
CA LYS A 133 -6.49 -4.17 14.89
C LYS A 133 -5.38 -3.11 14.74
N LYS A 134 -4.12 -3.50 14.86
CA LYS A 134 -2.98 -2.60 14.68
C LYS A 134 -2.51 -2.50 13.23
N CYS A 135 -3.04 -3.38 12.37
CA CYS A 135 -2.69 -3.39 10.97
C CYS A 135 -3.49 -2.33 10.20
N LEU A 136 -2.81 -1.51 9.40
CA LEU A 136 -3.46 -0.61 8.48
C LEU A 136 -3.84 -1.33 7.18
N ILE A 137 -4.97 -0.95 6.60
CA ILE A 137 -5.47 -1.55 5.36
C ILE A 137 -5.39 -0.54 4.21
N TRP A 138 -4.74 -0.96 3.14
CA TRP A 138 -4.77 -0.33 1.84
C TRP A 138 -5.66 -1.17 0.93
N ALA A 139 -6.90 -0.74 0.80
CA ALA A 139 -7.90 -1.48 0.04
C ALA A 139 -7.71 -1.25 -1.47
N VAL A 140 -7.45 -2.31 -2.20
CA VAL A 140 -7.48 -2.31 -3.67
C VAL A 140 -8.91 -2.62 -4.10
N ALA A 141 -9.68 -1.57 -4.34
CA ALA A 141 -11.10 -1.66 -4.72
C ALA A 141 -11.39 -0.63 -5.83
N PRO A 142 -10.82 -0.82 -7.05
CA PRO A 142 -10.85 0.18 -8.09
C PRO A 142 -12.27 0.38 -8.64
N THR A 143 -12.71 1.63 -8.67
CA THR A 143 -13.93 2.08 -9.35
C THR A 143 -13.63 2.66 -10.72
N VAL A 144 -12.36 2.97 -10.99
CA VAL A 144 -11.84 3.48 -12.27
C VAL A 144 -10.77 2.50 -12.77
N LYS A 145 -10.92 2.00 -13.98
CA LYS A 145 -9.98 1.07 -14.61
C LYS A 145 -9.66 1.54 -16.03
N GLU A 146 -8.39 1.42 -16.40
CA GLU A 146 -7.90 1.72 -17.76
C GLU A 146 -8.35 3.09 -18.29
N TYR A 147 -8.30 4.10 -17.43
CA TYR A 147 -8.78 5.44 -17.79
C TYR A 147 -7.70 6.24 -18.52
N ASN A 148 -8.02 6.69 -19.73
CA ASN A 148 -7.13 7.45 -20.61
C ASN A 148 -7.55 8.92 -20.69
N GLY A 149 -7.59 9.62 -19.56
CA GLY A 149 -8.17 10.97 -19.53
C GLY A 149 -7.60 11.91 -18.48
N ILE A 150 -6.49 11.51 -17.83
CA ILE A 150 -5.90 12.33 -16.79
C ILE A 150 -5.18 13.53 -17.40
N THR A 151 -5.54 14.73 -16.93
CA THR A 151 -4.86 15.98 -17.31
C THR A 151 -4.30 16.67 -16.07
N THR A 152 -3.47 17.68 -16.29
CA THR A 152 -2.91 18.51 -15.21
C THR A 152 -3.97 19.29 -14.41
N SER A 153 -5.12 19.54 -15.03
CA SER A 153 -6.24 20.27 -14.45
C SER A 153 -7.40 19.38 -14.00
N HIS A 154 -7.36 18.09 -14.34
CA HIS A 154 -8.44 17.16 -14.04
C HIS A 154 -7.90 15.80 -13.60
N LEU A 155 -7.85 15.61 -12.29
CA LEU A 155 -7.73 14.30 -11.66
C LEU A 155 -9.13 13.81 -11.32
N ILE A 156 -9.44 12.57 -11.68
CA ILE A 156 -10.70 11.96 -11.28
C ILE A 156 -10.63 11.67 -9.78
N HIS A 157 -11.57 12.24 -9.04
CA HIS A 157 -11.77 11.88 -7.64
C HIS A 157 -13.14 11.24 -7.47
N PRO A 158 -13.26 10.15 -6.71
CA PRO A 158 -14.57 9.63 -6.35
C PRO A 158 -15.29 10.61 -5.41
N ASP A 159 -16.58 10.82 -5.64
CA ASP A 159 -17.40 11.72 -4.82
C ASP A 159 -17.56 11.23 -3.37
N ASN A 160 -17.44 9.91 -3.17
CA ASN A 160 -17.66 9.28 -1.89
C ASN A 160 -16.54 8.30 -1.55
N TRP A 161 -16.26 8.15 -0.25
CA TRP A 161 -15.37 7.14 0.30
C TRP A 161 -16.10 5.80 0.40
N ILE A 162 -15.89 4.92 -0.59
CA ILE A 162 -16.61 3.64 -0.72
C ILE A 162 -15.69 2.42 -0.92
N PRO A 163 -14.48 2.33 -0.32
CA PRO A 163 -13.69 1.10 -0.42
C PRO A 163 -14.45 -0.09 0.14
N TYR A 164 -14.17 -1.28 -0.34
CA TYR A 164 -14.54 -2.48 0.38
C TYR A 164 -13.72 -2.56 1.68
N ALA A 165 -14.37 -2.98 2.78
CA ALA A 165 -13.69 -3.21 4.05
C ALA A 165 -13.77 -4.70 4.38
N PRO A 166 -12.66 -5.33 4.82
CA PRO A 166 -12.71 -6.71 5.28
C PRO A 166 -13.75 -6.88 6.39
N SER A 167 -14.38 -8.04 6.43
CA SER A 167 -15.35 -8.38 7.47
C SER A 167 -14.73 -8.21 8.87
N GLY A 168 -15.40 -7.46 9.73
CA GLY A 168 -14.87 -7.07 11.05
C GLY A 168 -14.27 -5.66 11.11
N LEU A 169 -14.12 -4.98 9.97
CA LEU A 169 -13.80 -3.56 9.86
C LEU A 169 -14.94 -2.79 9.19
N THR A 170 -14.97 -1.49 9.45
CA THR A 170 -15.83 -0.55 8.73
C THR A 170 -15.02 0.17 7.64
N ARG A 171 -15.71 0.76 6.66
CA ARG A 171 -15.04 1.63 5.66
C ARG A 171 -14.25 2.77 6.29
N ALA A 172 -14.65 3.18 7.50
CA ALA A 172 -13.97 4.21 8.26
C ALA A 172 -12.58 3.79 8.76
N GLU A 173 -12.33 2.50 8.88
CA GLU A 173 -11.06 1.93 9.36
C GLU A 173 -10.09 1.60 8.21
N ILE A 174 -10.50 1.79 6.95
CA ILE A 174 -9.59 1.69 5.80
C ILE A 174 -8.71 2.94 5.75
N ALA A 175 -7.40 2.74 5.74
CA ALA A 175 -6.43 3.83 5.76
C ALA A 175 -6.22 4.43 4.35
N ILE A 176 -6.04 3.59 3.35
CA ILE A 176 -5.82 3.98 1.96
C ILE A 176 -6.78 3.22 1.05
N TRP A 177 -7.30 3.89 0.05
CA TRP A 177 -8.12 3.29 -1.00
C TRP A 177 -7.52 3.51 -2.37
N GLN A 178 -7.09 2.44 -3.02
CA GLN A 178 -6.74 2.43 -4.43
C GLN A 178 -8.03 2.37 -5.24
N TYR A 179 -8.48 3.53 -5.71
CA TYR A 179 -9.73 3.66 -6.47
C TYR A 179 -9.53 3.65 -7.99
N GLY A 180 -8.30 3.91 -8.46
CA GLY A 180 -7.95 3.86 -9.87
C GLY A 180 -6.77 2.92 -10.15
N VAL A 181 -6.86 2.16 -11.22
CA VAL A 181 -5.78 1.31 -11.73
C VAL A 181 -5.60 1.51 -13.23
N GLU A 182 -4.34 1.43 -13.68
CA GLU A 182 -3.98 1.61 -15.09
C GLU A 182 -4.53 2.91 -15.69
N CYS A 183 -4.37 4.00 -14.94
CA CYS A 183 -4.80 5.32 -15.38
C CYS A 183 -3.67 6.01 -16.16
N HIS A 184 -4.00 6.56 -17.32
CA HIS A 184 -3.03 7.19 -18.22
C HIS A 184 -3.31 8.67 -18.43
N PRO A 185 -2.29 9.53 -18.52
CA PRO A 185 -2.47 10.91 -18.93
C PRO A 185 -2.88 11.00 -20.41
N ILE A 186 -3.68 12.03 -20.76
CA ILE A 186 -4.08 12.29 -22.15
C ILE A 186 -2.88 12.64 -23.03
N GLU A 187 -1.93 13.37 -22.48
CA GLU A 187 -0.80 13.93 -23.19
C GLU A 187 0.48 13.20 -22.76
N ASP A 188 0.78 12.10 -23.40
CA ASP A 188 2.12 11.52 -23.36
C ASP A 188 2.74 11.54 -24.75
N ASP A 189 3.44 12.64 -25.09
CA ASP A 189 4.16 12.84 -26.36
C ASP A 189 5.25 11.79 -26.62
N MET A 190 5.51 10.92 -25.64
CA MET A 190 6.57 9.92 -25.71
C MET A 190 6.11 8.54 -26.18
N GLY A 191 4.83 8.35 -26.50
CA GLY A 191 4.29 7.09 -27.06
C GLY A 191 4.34 5.89 -26.10
N LYS A 192 4.70 6.07 -24.85
CA LYS A 192 4.64 5.10 -23.76
C LYS A 192 3.94 5.75 -22.58
N ALA A 193 2.63 5.75 -22.63
CA ALA A 193 1.84 6.20 -21.50
C ALA A 193 2.25 5.41 -20.24
N THR A 194 2.88 6.07 -19.29
CA THR A 194 3.17 5.48 -18.00
C THR A 194 1.86 5.41 -17.22
N ALA A 195 1.30 4.21 -17.10
CA ALA A 195 0.15 4.00 -16.25
C ALA A 195 0.52 4.27 -14.79
N PHE A 196 -0.40 4.84 -14.04
CA PHE A 196 -0.30 4.97 -12.59
C PHE A 196 -1.62 4.64 -11.92
N ASN A 197 -1.52 4.22 -10.67
CA ASN A 197 -2.68 3.98 -9.84
C ASN A 197 -3.06 5.26 -9.10
N LEU A 198 -4.34 5.39 -8.77
CA LEU A 198 -4.87 6.52 -8.04
C LEU A 198 -5.33 6.07 -6.66
N ASP A 199 -4.79 6.72 -5.65
CA ASP A 199 -5.00 6.36 -4.25
C ASP A 199 -5.49 7.57 -3.45
N LEU A 200 -6.44 7.33 -2.55
CA LEU A 200 -6.90 8.30 -1.57
C LEU A 200 -6.59 7.83 -0.17
N VAL A 201 -6.21 8.75 0.69
CA VAL A 201 -6.08 8.54 2.13
C VAL A 201 -7.30 9.13 2.82
N ARG A 202 -7.91 8.36 3.71
CA ARG A 202 -9.08 8.85 4.46
C ARG A 202 -8.75 9.98 5.42
N ASN A 203 -7.61 9.89 6.09
CA ASN A 203 -7.19 10.84 7.11
C ASN A 203 -5.75 11.27 6.81
N GLU A 204 -5.55 12.56 6.58
CA GLU A 204 -4.22 13.14 6.33
C GLU A 204 -3.22 12.84 7.46
N GLN A 205 -3.69 12.62 8.68
CA GLN A 205 -2.85 12.24 9.81
C GLN A 205 -2.11 10.91 9.56
N VAL A 206 -2.70 9.98 8.82
CA VAL A 206 -2.02 8.74 8.40
C VAL A 206 -0.82 9.05 7.51
N ILE A 207 -0.95 10.03 6.61
CA ILE A 207 0.18 10.47 5.76
C ILE A 207 1.29 11.05 6.64
N VAL A 208 0.93 11.94 7.56
CA VAL A 208 1.91 12.67 8.38
C VAL A 208 2.63 11.75 9.37
N GLU A 209 1.89 10.88 10.05
CA GLU A 209 2.43 10.07 11.17
C GLU A 209 2.97 8.70 10.74
N LYS A 210 2.50 8.15 9.63
CA LYS A 210 2.77 6.75 9.24
C LYS A 210 3.54 6.61 7.94
N MET A 211 3.63 7.64 7.13
CA MET A 211 4.45 7.66 5.93
C MET A 211 5.72 8.48 6.19
N PHE A 212 6.80 8.11 5.55
CA PHE A 212 8.09 8.80 5.72
C PHE A 212 8.41 9.74 4.56
#